data_5972d4e6a477299324a9101c1c3e7488
#
_entry.id   5972d4e6a477299324a9101c1c3e7488
#
_cell.length_a   1.000
_cell.length_b   1.000
_cell.length_c   1.000
_cell.angle_alpha   90.00
_cell.angle_beta   90.00
_cell.angle_gamma   90.00
#
_symmetry.space_group_name_H-M   'P 1'
#
loop_
_entity.id
_entity.type
_entity.pdbx_description
1 polymer ?
#
loop_
_entity_poly.entity_id
_entity_poly.type
_entity_poly.pdbx_seq_one_letter_code
_entity_poly.pdbx_strand_id
1 'polypeptide(L)'
;MRSWILIIAMCAVSFGCGESPQPSARSVPKDDAIAQKYGKPFAELPEVKLVVISPHNVDIKNEYEMAFSLHHAREYGKRVRIEWRSVGGSSSAILRHLRNVYENSDRSGIDVVWGGGDVNFQRMAAEGILQPMQLAADVTDNIPAVFGGLRMCDEARLWCGTAVSAFGIFYNKRLLQRLKLPEPARWEDLGAPHFFNLVGLADPTQSGSAAASYELICQSGDTWQAGWAKLLSILGNTKRFYAGTGDAAEALLSGEVAVTTLIDFYGNNRMAKYPDTLVYLSPKGQTSFNPDPIAILKNPPHPDLAQRLVDFVLSADGQALWVLPVGHPKGPRRTALGRQPIRKDVYQAYAGELLSGTVNPYEVGQTMNLDTGLWSVSYGLLRPLVWAAAIRNVDFLKAAKKKLIDTNFAADRLALFNQLPDNVATREAVSATSKLLRDRKQRDIIVTDWVAFFRNQYEQVAR
;
A
#
# COMPACT_ATOMS: atom_id res chain seq x y z
N MET A 1 -62.50 43.88 -12.16
CA MET A 1 -62.46 43.03 -10.98
C MET A 1 -62.66 41.62 -11.46
N ARG A 2 -61.58 40.91 -11.64
CA ARG A 2 -61.54 39.43 -11.94
C ARG A 2 -60.45 38.82 -11.06
N SER A 3 -60.88 38.08 -10.04
CA SER A 3 -60.04 37.34 -9.11
C SER A 3 -59.48 36.11 -9.81
N TRP A 4 -58.19 35.91 -9.78
CA TRP A 4 -57.51 34.65 -10.21
C TRP A 4 -57.19 33.84 -8.95
N ILE A 5 -57.79 32.67 -8.85
CA ILE A 5 -57.51 31.66 -7.82
C ILE A 5 -56.35 30.82 -8.36
N LEU A 6 -55.23 30.84 -7.64
CA LEU A 6 -54.07 29.99 -7.91
C LEU A 6 -54.27 28.67 -7.18
N ILE A 7 -54.44 27.58 -7.93
CA ILE A 7 -54.47 26.21 -7.38
C ILE A 7 -53.02 25.73 -7.31
N ILE A 8 -52.49 25.54 -6.09
CA ILE A 8 -51.22 24.92 -5.83
C ILE A 8 -51.46 23.42 -5.76
N ALA A 9 -50.96 22.66 -6.78
CA ALA A 9 -50.93 21.23 -6.75
C ALA A 9 -49.73 20.78 -5.89
N MET A 10 -50.01 20.19 -4.73
CA MET A 10 -49.03 19.53 -3.88
C MET A 10 -48.69 18.15 -4.48
N CYS A 11 -47.55 18.04 -5.14
CA CYS A 11 -46.99 16.72 -5.47
C CYS A 11 -46.41 16.07 -4.18
N ALA A 12 -47.11 15.10 -3.66
CA ALA A 12 -46.56 14.22 -2.61
C ALA A 12 -45.48 13.32 -3.23
N VAL A 13 -44.23 13.63 -2.95
CA VAL A 13 -43.09 12.73 -3.25
C VAL A 13 -43.05 11.68 -2.15
N SER A 14 -43.55 10.49 -2.42
CA SER A 14 -43.36 9.34 -1.57
C SER A 14 -41.89 8.92 -1.60
N PHE A 15 -41.15 9.19 -0.52
CA PHE A 15 -39.86 8.59 -0.26
C PHE A 15 -40.08 7.08 -0.04
N GLY A 16 -39.86 6.29 -1.07
CA GLY A 16 -39.67 4.86 -0.92
C GLY A 16 -38.41 4.63 -0.10
N CYS A 17 -38.52 4.01 1.08
CA CYS A 17 -37.42 3.41 1.79
C CYS A 17 -36.77 2.38 0.86
N GLY A 18 -35.65 2.76 0.24
CA GLY A 18 -34.83 1.83 -0.49
C GLY A 18 -34.27 0.82 0.50
N GLU A 19 -34.71 -0.43 0.40
CA GLU A 19 -34.08 -1.56 1.05
C GLU A 19 -32.58 -1.54 0.64
N SER A 20 -31.71 -1.54 1.65
CA SER A 20 -30.28 -1.74 1.45
C SER A 20 -30.09 -2.99 0.61
N PRO A 21 -29.24 -2.98 -0.44
CA PRO A 21 -29.03 -4.17 -1.26
C PRO A 21 -28.55 -5.30 -0.36
N GLN A 22 -29.37 -6.35 -0.25
CA GLN A 22 -28.98 -7.59 0.41
C GLN A 22 -27.71 -8.09 -0.30
N PRO A 23 -26.68 -8.55 0.43
CA PRO A 23 -25.49 -9.13 -0.18
C PRO A 23 -25.93 -10.25 -1.11
N SER A 24 -25.63 -10.12 -2.40
CA SER A 24 -25.96 -11.11 -3.43
C SER A 24 -25.57 -12.49 -2.95
N ALA A 25 -26.51 -13.45 -3.01
CA ALA A 25 -26.28 -14.82 -2.61
C ALA A 25 -24.96 -15.33 -3.19
N ARG A 26 -24.00 -15.68 -2.32
CA ARG A 26 -22.70 -16.21 -2.71
C ARG A 26 -22.95 -17.44 -3.59
N SER A 27 -22.60 -17.38 -4.87
CA SER A 27 -22.70 -18.53 -5.76
C SER A 27 -21.81 -19.65 -5.20
N VAL A 28 -22.43 -20.74 -4.76
CA VAL A 28 -21.71 -21.89 -4.19
C VAL A 28 -20.93 -22.56 -5.32
N PRO A 29 -19.62 -22.80 -5.17
CA PRO A 29 -18.85 -23.52 -6.15
C PRO A 29 -19.41 -24.93 -6.35
N LYS A 30 -19.69 -25.31 -7.59
CA LYS A 30 -19.95 -26.72 -7.93
C LYS A 30 -18.57 -27.37 -8.10
N ASP A 31 -18.29 -28.35 -7.25
CA ASP A 31 -17.06 -29.15 -7.37
C ASP A 31 -17.49 -30.63 -7.32
N ASP A 32 -17.56 -31.23 -8.50
CA ASP A 32 -18.00 -32.62 -8.67
C ASP A 32 -17.02 -33.60 -8.00
N ALA A 33 -15.74 -33.26 -7.91
CA ALA A 33 -14.73 -34.07 -7.25
C ALA A 33 -14.97 -34.19 -5.73
N ILE A 34 -15.46 -33.10 -5.11
CA ILE A 34 -15.86 -33.13 -3.68
C ILE A 34 -17.05 -34.08 -3.47
N ALA A 35 -18.06 -33.97 -4.32
CA ALA A 35 -19.24 -34.85 -4.23
C ALA A 35 -18.85 -36.30 -4.44
N GLN A 36 -17.96 -36.63 -5.36
CA GLN A 36 -17.45 -37.99 -5.59
C GLN A 36 -16.64 -38.51 -4.38
N LYS A 37 -15.75 -37.67 -3.80
CA LYS A 37 -14.87 -38.09 -2.69
C LYS A 37 -15.62 -38.24 -1.36
N TYR A 38 -16.58 -37.37 -1.06
CA TYR A 38 -17.24 -37.29 0.26
C TYR A 38 -18.72 -37.62 0.26
N GLY A 39 -19.31 -37.95 -0.89
CA GLY A 39 -20.74 -38.30 -1.03
C GLY A 39 -21.70 -37.13 -0.80
N LYS A 40 -21.18 -35.88 -0.70
CA LYS A 40 -21.96 -34.69 -0.42
C LYS A 40 -21.41 -33.51 -1.24
N PRO A 41 -22.27 -32.63 -1.77
CA PRO A 41 -21.82 -31.41 -2.45
C PRO A 41 -21.12 -30.46 -1.47
N PHE A 42 -20.28 -29.56 -1.98
CA PHE A 42 -19.52 -28.59 -1.19
C PHE A 42 -20.39 -27.84 -0.16
N ALA A 43 -21.61 -27.45 -0.56
CA ALA A 43 -22.52 -26.68 0.31
C ALA A 43 -22.95 -27.41 1.57
N GLU A 44 -22.98 -28.75 1.52
CA GLU A 44 -23.47 -29.63 2.62
C GLU A 44 -22.35 -30.16 3.51
N LEU A 45 -21.07 -29.86 3.17
CA LEU A 45 -19.95 -30.25 4.02
C LEU A 45 -20.00 -29.50 5.36
N PRO A 46 -19.54 -30.14 6.46
CA PRO A 46 -19.36 -29.46 7.74
C PRO A 46 -18.51 -28.19 7.60
N GLU A 47 -18.87 -27.16 8.36
CA GLU A 47 -18.14 -25.89 8.36
C GLU A 47 -17.26 -25.78 9.61
N VAL A 48 -16.01 -25.34 9.42
CA VAL A 48 -15.09 -24.95 10.49
C VAL A 48 -14.77 -23.48 10.36
N LYS A 49 -14.51 -22.83 11.49
CA LYS A 49 -14.28 -21.39 11.58
C LYS A 49 -12.79 -21.10 11.78
N LEU A 50 -12.28 -20.09 11.11
CA LEU A 50 -10.94 -19.52 11.30
C LEU A 50 -11.08 -18.00 11.50
N VAL A 51 -10.35 -17.43 12.46
CA VAL A 51 -10.40 -16.00 12.74
C VAL A 51 -9.13 -15.31 12.23
N VAL A 52 -9.28 -14.36 11.29
CA VAL A 52 -8.17 -13.66 10.65
C VAL A 52 -8.33 -12.16 10.83
N ILE A 53 -7.27 -11.48 11.28
CA ILE A 53 -7.22 -10.01 11.29
C ILE A 53 -6.39 -9.52 10.10
N SER A 54 -6.96 -8.60 9.31
CA SER A 54 -6.35 -8.16 8.06
C SER A 54 -6.82 -6.77 7.63
N PRO A 55 -5.90 -5.88 7.16
CA PRO A 55 -6.26 -4.61 6.54
C PRO A 55 -6.65 -4.74 5.06
N HIS A 56 -6.58 -5.94 4.48
CA HIS A 56 -6.91 -6.17 3.07
C HIS A 56 -8.33 -5.70 2.74
N ASN A 57 -8.54 -5.31 1.49
CA ASN A 57 -9.85 -4.98 0.97
C ASN A 57 -10.76 -6.22 0.88
N VAL A 58 -12.03 -5.97 0.61
CA VAL A 58 -13.06 -7.01 0.55
C VAL A 58 -12.82 -8.03 -0.57
N ASP A 59 -12.25 -7.60 -1.69
CA ASP A 59 -12.01 -8.49 -2.85
C ASP A 59 -10.96 -9.54 -2.53
N ILE A 60 -9.83 -9.16 -1.95
CA ILE A 60 -8.78 -10.09 -1.51
C ILE A 60 -9.37 -11.09 -0.49
N LYS A 61 -10.09 -10.59 0.50
CA LYS A 61 -10.71 -11.43 1.52
C LYS A 61 -11.67 -12.46 0.92
N ASN A 62 -12.55 -12.04 0.02
CA ASN A 62 -13.54 -12.91 -0.60
C ASN A 62 -12.91 -13.97 -1.51
N GLU A 63 -11.94 -13.59 -2.35
CA GLU A 63 -11.30 -14.52 -3.26
C GLU A 63 -10.50 -15.59 -2.50
N TYR A 64 -9.72 -15.18 -1.49
CA TYR A 64 -8.95 -16.14 -0.70
C TYR A 64 -9.80 -17.01 0.22
N GLU A 65 -10.86 -16.47 0.83
CA GLU A 65 -11.80 -17.27 1.63
C GLU A 65 -12.44 -18.36 0.77
N MET A 66 -12.90 -18.00 -0.43
CA MET A 66 -13.54 -18.95 -1.34
C MET A 66 -12.55 -20.02 -1.83
N ALA A 67 -11.36 -19.61 -2.27
CA ALA A 67 -10.35 -20.52 -2.79
C ALA A 67 -9.81 -21.46 -1.69
N PHE A 68 -9.52 -20.92 -0.50
CA PHE A 68 -9.06 -21.72 0.64
C PHE A 68 -10.15 -22.68 1.13
N SER A 69 -11.40 -22.23 1.24
CA SER A 69 -12.51 -23.09 1.66
C SER A 69 -12.70 -24.26 0.69
N LEU A 70 -12.57 -24.02 -0.62
CA LEU A 70 -12.67 -25.06 -1.63
C LEU A 70 -11.47 -26.02 -1.57
N HIS A 71 -10.26 -25.51 -1.45
CA HIS A 71 -9.05 -26.31 -1.26
C HIS A 71 -9.16 -27.21 -0.02
N HIS A 72 -9.53 -26.62 1.11
CA HIS A 72 -9.68 -27.36 2.37
C HIS A 72 -10.81 -28.41 2.30
N ALA A 73 -11.89 -28.10 1.59
CA ALA A 73 -12.98 -29.07 1.38
C ALA A 73 -12.52 -30.27 0.55
N ARG A 74 -11.70 -30.06 -0.49
CA ARG A 74 -11.14 -31.14 -1.31
C ARG A 74 -10.21 -32.07 -0.51
N GLU A 75 -9.40 -31.48 0.35
CA GLU A 75 -8.40 -32.25 1.12
C GLU A 75 -9.01 -32.89 2.38
N TYR A 76 -9.83 -32.16 3.13
CA TYR A 76 -10.25 -32.54 4.48
C TYR A 76 -11.76 -32.76 4.65
N GLY A 77 -12.58 -32.61 3.59
CA GLY A 77 -14.02 -32.79 3.66
C GLY A 77 -14.78 -31.79 4.52
N LYS A 78 -14.18 -30.62 4.78
CA LYS A 78 -14.77 -29.55 5.59
C LYS A 78 -14.62 -28.21 4.89
N ARG A 79 -15.67 -27.40 4.87
CA ARG A 79 -15.60 -26.00 4.44
C ARG A 79 -14.95 -25.14 5.50
N VAL A 80 -14.27 -24.07 5.08
CA VAL A 80 -13.77 -23.05 6.01
C VAL A 80 -14.55 -21.76 5.82
N ARG A 81 -15.01 -21.20 6.92
CA ARG A 81 -15.50 -19.83 7.00
C ARG A 81 -14.46 -18.98 7.72
N ILE A 82 -13.97 -17.93 7.06
CA ILE A 82 -13.07 -16.99 7.69
C ILE A 82 -13.86 -15.86 8.33
N GLU A 83 -13.70 -15.69 9.64
CA GLU A 83 -14.17 -14.50 10.34
C GLU A 83 -13.09 -13.41 10.24
N TRP A 84 -13.33 -12.46 9.35
CA TRP A 84 -12.44 -11.34 9.14
C TRP A 84 -12.63 -10.28 10.23
N ARG A 85 -11.67 -10.17 11.14
CA ARG A 85 -11.67 -9.13 12.17
C ARG A 85 -11.21 -7.80 11.59
N SER A 86 -11.91 -6.74 11.95
CA SER A 86 -11.54 -5.37 11.64
C SER A 86 -11.50 -4.56 12.93
N VAL A 87 -10.44 -3.77 13.07
CA VAL A 87 -10.29 -2.86 14.23
C VAL A 87 -10.42 -1.39 13.83
N GLY A 88 -10.82 -1.15 12.56
CA GLY A 88 -10.82 0.18 11.97
C GLY A 88 -9.42 0.73 11.75
N GLY A 89 -9.26 1.61 10.77
CA GLY A 89 -7.98 2.28 10.48
C GLY A 89 -6.95 1.41 9.75
N SER A 90 -5.69 1.80 9.84
CA SER A 90 -4.57 1.23 9.08
C SER A 90 -3.96 0.01 9.75
N SER A 91 -2.98 -0.61 9.08
CA SER A 91 -2.14 -1.70 9.64
C SER A 91 -1.50 -1.36 10.99
N SER A 92 -1.19 -0.09 11.24
CA SER A 92 -0.71 0.37 12.55
C SER A 92 -1.78 0.28 13.66
N ALA A 93 -3.07 0.32 13.31
CA ALA A 93 -4.16 0.10 14.27
C ALA A 93 -4.24 -1.37 14.69
N ILE A 94 -3.99 -2.30 13.75
CA ILE A 94 -3.91 -3.73 14.04
C ILE A 94 -2.78 -4.01 15.03
N LEU A 95 -1.58 -3.47 14.80
CA LEU A 95 -0.46 -3.64 15.72
C LEU A 95 -0.78 -3.11 17.12
N ARG A 96 -1.37 -1.91 17.24
CA ARG A 96 -1.78 -1.35 18.55
C ARG A 96 -2.83 -2.23 19.24
N HIS A 97 -3.81 -2.72 18.49
CA HIS A 97 -4.83 -3.61 19.04
C HIS A 97 -4.21 -4.91 19.60
N LEU A 98 -3.35 -5.56 18.83
CA LEU A 98 -2.72 -6.81 19.26
C LEU A 98 -1.81 -6.59 20.46
N ARG A 99 -1.03 -5.50 20.53
CA ARG A 99 -0.26 -5.14 21.72
C ARG A 99 -1.14 -5.04 22.97
N ASN A 100 -2.19 -4.24 22.90
CA ASN A 100 -3.10 -4.05 24.05
C ASN A 100 -3.73 -5.38 24.50
N VAL A 101 -4.03 -6.29 23.56
CA VAL A 101 -4.57 -7.62 23.92
C VAL A 101 -3.50 -8.46 24.62
N TYR A 102 -2.29 -8.55 24.03
CA TYR A 102 -1.22 -9.39 24.57
C TYR A 102 -0.53 -8.81 25.82
N GLU A 103 -0.70 -7.53 26.12
CA GLU A 103 -0.32 -6.94 27.43
C GLU A 103 -1.16 -7.49 28.58
N ASN A 104 -2.40 -7.92 28.31
CA ASN A 104 -3.35 -8.35 29.34
C ASN A 104 -3.75 -9.83 29.22
N SER A 105 -3.30 -10.53 28.19
CA SER A 105 -3.67 -11.93 27.92
C SER A 105 -2.57 -12.63 27.13
N ASP A 106 -2.44 -13.93 27.27
CA ASP A 106 -1.56 -14.76 26.45
C ASP A 106 -2.24 -15.22 25.14
N ARG A 107 -3.49 -14.77 24.86
CA ARG A 107 -4.32 -15.13 23.70
C ARG A 107 -5.08 -13.92 23.20
N SER A 108 -5.23 -13.86 21.88
CA SER A 108 -6.04 -12.80 21.23
C SER A 108 -7.43 -13.27 20.80
N GLY A 109 -7.68 -14.59 20.78
CA GLY A 109 -8.88 -15.15 20.13
C GLY A 109 -8.86 -15.04 18.60
N ILE A 110 -7.69 -14.70 18.03
CA ILE A 110 -7.44 -14.58 16.58
C ILE A 110 -6.37 -15.58 16.20
N ASP A 111 -6.54 -16.24 15.05
CA ASP A 111 -5.61 -17.27 14.59
C ASP A 111 -4.44 -16.68 13.79
N VAL A 112 -4.74 -15.79 12.85
CA VAL A 112 -3.80 -15.31 11.85
C VAL A 112 -3.88 -13.80 11.72
N VAL A 113 -2.72 -13.15 11.58
CA VAL A 113 -2.60 -11.77 11.08
C VAL A 113 -2.05 -11.82 9.66
N TRP A 114 -2.72 -11.10 8.72
CA TRP A 114 -2.33 -11.14 7.31
C TRP A 114 -2.42 -9.76 6.66
N GLY A 115 -1.28 -9.29 6.12
CA GLY A 115 -1.16 -8.01 5.43
C GLY A 115 -0.81 -6.83 6.34
N GLY A 116 -0.36 -5.75 5.72
CA GLY A 116 -0.06 -4.49 6.41
C GLY A 116 1.41 -4.12 6.50
N GLY A 117 2.25 -4.79 5.70
CA GLY A 117 3.68 -4.46 5.53
C GLY A 117 4.59 -5.05 6.62
N ASP A 118 5.81 -5.30 6.24
CA ASP A 118 6.84 -6.02 6.98
C ASP A 118 7.24 -5.37 8.31
N VAL A 119 7.31 -4.04 8.37
CA VAL A 119 7.72 -3.30 9.60
C VAL A 119 6.84 -3.65 10.80
N ASN A 120 5.53 -3.81 10.60
CA ASN A 120 4.63 -4.19 11.69
C ASN A 120 4.86 -5.63 12.13
N PHE A 121 5.15 -6.54 11.19
CA PHE A 121 5.42 -7.95 11.49
C PHE A 121 6.76 -8.13 12.20
N GLN A 122 7.81 -7.39 11.82
CA GLN A 122 9.09 -7.36 12.53
C GLN A 122 8.88 -6.91 14.00
N ARG A 123 8.03 -5.90 14.23
CA ARG A 123 7.68 -5.45 15.59
C ARG A 123 6.91 -6.50 16.37
N MET A 124 5.89 -7.12 15.78
CA MET A 124 5.13 -8.21 16.41
C MET A 124 6.03 -9.39 16.76
N ALA A 125 6.99 -9.74 15.88
CA ALA A 125 7.98 -10.79 16.13
C ALA A 125 8.88 -10.43 17.34
N ALA A 126 9.44 -9.22 17.36
CA ALA A 126 10.28 -8.74 18.47
C ALA A 126 9.55 -8.66 19.81
N GLU A 127 8.24 -8.48 19.80
CA GLU A 127 7.37 -8.39 20.99
C GLU A 127 6.79 -9.76 21.41
N GLY A 128 7.14 -10.86 20.71
CA GLY A 128 6.69 -12.21 21.06
C GLY A 128 5.18 -12.44 20.83
N ILE A 129 4.56 -11.67 19.95
CA ILE A 129 3.12 -11.76 19.59
C ILE A 129 2.87 -12.89 18.57
N LEU A 130 3.91 -13.32 17.85
CA LEU A 130 3.84 -14.33 16.80
C LEU A 130 4.40 -15.66 17.27
N GLN A 131 3.99 -16.75 16.63
CA GLN A 131 4.60 -18.07 16.80
C GLN A 131 5.18 -18.60 15.50
N PRO A 132 6.19 -19.49 15.54
CA PRO A 132 6.79 -20.07 14.35
C PRO A 132 5.78 -20.85 13.50
N MET A 133 5.87 -20.67 12.17
CA MET A 133 5.11 -21.42 11.17
C MET A 133 5.98 -22.57 10.63
N GLN A 134 5.34 -23.62 10.17
CA GLN A 134 6.00 -24.65 9.36
C GLN A 134 5.95 -24.21 7.90
N LEU A 135 7.11 -24.10 7.26
CA LEU A 135 7.20 -23.79 5.83
C LEU A 135 7.73 -25.00 5.08
N ALA A 136 7.00 -25.47 4.09
CA ALA A 136 7.43 -26.58 3.23
C ALA A 136 8.68 -26.18 2.42
N ALA A 137 9.49 -27.16 2.03
CA ALA A 137 10.69 -26.93 1.20
C ALA A 137 10.35 -26.22 -0.12
N ASP A 138 9.24 -26.62 -0.76
CA ASP A 138 8.72 -25.95 -1.97
C ASP A 138 8.48 -24.45 -1.79
N VAL A 139 8.04 -24.00 -0.61
CA VAL A 139 7.87 -22.57 -0.29
C VAL A 139 9.23 -21.89 -0.14
N THR A 140 10.15 -22.48 0.64
CA THR A 140 11.46 -21.86 0.92
C THR A 140 12.37 -21.81 -0.31
N ASP A 141 12.23 -22.74 -1.23
CA ASP A 141 13.00 -22.78 -2.48
C ASP A 141 12.56 -21.72 -3.49
N ASN A 142 11.28 -21.35 -3.45
CA ASN A 142 10.68 -20.43 -4.41
C ASN A 142 10.47 -19.00 -3.87
N ILE A 143 10.63 -18.77 -2.57
CA ILE A 143 10.62 -17.44 -1.96
C ILE A 143 12.04 -17.08 -1.52
N PRO A 144 12.66 -16.01 -2.07
CA PRO A 144 14.00 -15.62 -1.63
C PRO A 144 14.00 -15.16 -0.18
N ALA A 145 15.02 -15.51 0.59
CA ALA A 145 15.13 -15.04 1.98
C ALA A 145 15.25 -13.50 2.06
N VAL A 146 16.01 -12.91 1.13
CA VAL A 146 16.21 -11.46 0.98
C VAL A 146 16.05 -11.06 -0.47
N PHE A 147 15.38 -9.95 -0.73
CA PHE A 147 15.23 -9.38 -2.06
C PHE A 147 15.22 -7.84 -1.98
N GLY A 148 16.03 -7.17 -2.81
CA GLY A 148 16.14 -5.70 -2.80
C GLY A 148 16.52 -5.10 -1.45
N GLY A 149 17.31 -5.81 -0.64
CA GLY A 149 17.71 -5.41 0.71
C GLY A 149 16.67 -5.76 1.79
N LEU A 150 15.48 -6.21 1.42
CA LEU A 150 14.40 -6.55 2.35
C LEU A 150 14.32 -8.05 2.59
N ARG A 151 14.03 -8.45 3.83
CA ARG A 151 13.68 -9.83 4.15
C ARG A 151 12.30 -10.16 3.62
N MET A 152 12.16 -11.29 2.95
CA MET A 152 10.88 -11.77 2.44
C MET A 152 10.18 -12.69 3.44
N CYS A 153 10.94 -13.42 4.27
CA CYS A 153 10.46 -14.19 5.41
C CYS A 153 11.37 -13.97 6.62
N ASP A 154 10.84 -14.15 7.82
CA ASP A 154 11.61 -14.15 9.06
C ASP A 154 12.50 -15.40 9.18
N GLU A 155 13.69 -15.27 9.74
CA GLU A 155 14.63 -16.40 9.91
C GLU A 155 14.06 -17.47 10.88
N ALA A 156 13.38 -17.03 11.93
CA ALA A 156 12.71 -17.93 12.87
C ALA A 156 11.32 -18.36 12.38
N ARG A 157 10.95 -18.03 11.11
CA ARG A 157 9.66 -18.34 10.48
C ARG A 157 8.45 -17.77 11.22
N LEU A 158 8.63 -16.64 11.91
CA LEU A 158 7.55 -15.96 12.62
C LEU A 158 6.57 -15.27 11.66
N TRP A 159 7.03 -14.88 10.48
CA TRP A 159 6.22 -14.34 9.40
C TRP A 159 6.84 -14.65 8.02
N CYS A 160 6.05 -14.67 6.98
CA CYS A 160 6.52 -14.77 5.59
C CYS A 160 5.64 -13.89 4.70
N GLY A 161 6.26 -13.22 3.71
CA GLY A 161 5.55 -12.47 2.69
C GLY A 161 4.62 -13.38 1.86
N THR A 162 3.48 -12.85 1.48
CA THR A 162 2.49 -13.56 0.63
C THR A 162 2.35 -12.92 -0.74
N ALA A 163 2.71 -11.67 -0.83
CA ALA A 163 2.78 -10.90 -2.06
C ALA A 163 3.89 -9.87 -1.89
N VAL A 164 4.37 -9.30 -2.98
CA VAL A 164 5.19 -8.11 -2.95
C VAL A 164 4.46 -6.95 -3.59
N SER A 165 4.78 -5.74 -3.18
CA SER A 165 4.21 -4.52 -3.76
C SER A 165 5.27 -3.47 -3.90
N ALA A 166 5.23 -2.77 -5.02
CA ALA A 166 6.06 -1.62 -5.29
C ALA A 166 5.24 -0.33 -5.23
N PHE A 167 5.94 0.77 -5.01
CA PHE A 167 5.37 2.10 -5.17
C PHE A 167 5.91 2.71 -6.45
N GLY A 168 5.05 3.40 -7.16
CA GLY A 168 5.38 3.91 -8.47
C GLY A 168 4.65 5.20 -8.82
N ILE A 169 4.83 5.60 -10.06
CA ILE A 169 4.22 6.78 -10.66
C ILE A 169 2.91 6.35 -11.34
N PHE A 170 1.86 7.09 -11.06
CA PHE A 170 0.56 6.90 -11.68
C PHE A 170 0.15 8.20 -12.36
N TYR A 171 -0.16 8.15 -13.68
CA TYR A 171 -0.44 9.36 -14.44
C TYR A 171 -1.57 9.19 -15.47
N ASN A 172 -2.18 10.31 -15.82
CA ASN A 172 -3.22 10.39 -16.85
C ASN A 172 -2.57 10.71 -18.19
N LYS A 173 -2.36 9.68 -19.01
CA LYS A 173 -1.72 9.78 -20.34
C LYS A 173 -2.44 10.76 -21.26
N ARG A 174 -3.78 10.71 -21.32
CA ARG A 174 -4.57 11.62 -22.17
C ARG A 174 -4.42 13.08 -21.73
N LEU A 175 -4.36 13.34 -20.42
CA LEU A 175 -4.14 14.68 -19.92
C LEU A 175 -2.74 15.20 -20.27
N LEU A 176 -1.71 14.37 -20.09
CA LEU A 176 -0.34 14.74 -20.48
C LEU A 176 -0.24 15.05 -21.97
N GLN A 177 -0.83 14.21 -22.83
CA GLN A 177 -0.87 14.45 -24.28
C GLN A 177 -1.58 15.76 -24.62
N ARG A 178 -2.72 16.06 -23.99
CA ARG A 178 -3.45 17.33 -24.21
C ARG A 178 -2.65 18.54 -23.77
N LEU A 179 -1.88 18.42 -22.70
CA LEU A 179 -1.00 19.47 -22.18
C LEU A 179 0.36 19.52 -22.90
N LYS A 180 0.63 18.58 -23.83
CA LYS A 180 1.91 18.41 -24.52
C LYS A 180 3.08 18.22 -23.59
N LEU A 181 2.87 17.46 -22.51
CA LEU A 181 3.88 17.13 -21.50
C LEU A 181 4.46 15.74 -21.73
N PRO A 182 5.75 15.52 -21.39
CA PRO A 182 6.36 14.21 -21.46
C PRO A 182 5.75 13.26 -20.43
N GLU A 183 5.76 11.97 -20.75
CA GLU A 183 5.40 10.92 -19.81
C GLU A 183 6.56 10.73 -18.80
N PRO A 184 6.29 10.71 -17.48
CA PRO A 184 7.35 10.52 -16.49
C PRO A 184 7.79 9.05 -16.45
N ALA A 185 9.09 8.81 -16.27
CA ALA A 185 9.69 7.48 -16.16
C ALA A 185 10.43 7.26 -14.83
N ARG A 186 10.86 8.34 -14.19
CA ARG A 186 11.68 8.36 -12.97
C ARG A 186 11.07 9.31 -11.95
N TRP A 187 11.43 9.13 -10.67
CA TRP A 187 10.92 10.01 -9.60
C TRP A 187 11.25 11.48 -9.85
N GLU A 188 12.47 11.78 -10.27
CA GLU A 188 12.92 13.16 -10.51
C GLU A 188 12.11 13.88 -11.57
N ASP A 189 11.48 13.17 -12.51
CA ASP A 189 10.65 13.79 -13.54
C ASP A 189 9.46 14.54 -12.93
N LEU A 190 8.90 14.04 -11.82
CA LEU A 190 7.81 14.69 -11.12
C LEU A 190 8.22 16.04 -10.50
N GLY A 191 9.53 16.24 -10.27
CA GLY A 191 10.12 17.50 -9.81
C GLY A 191 10.38 18.51 -10.92
N ALA A 192 10.25 18.12 -12.20
CA ALA A 192 10.52 18.99 -13.35
C ALA A 192 9.56 20.19 -13.43
N PRO A 193 10.00 21.34 -13.98
CA PRO A 193 9.19 22.58 -14.03
C PRO A 193 7.84 22.43 -14.69
N HIS A 194 7.75 21.61 -15.73
CA HIS A 194 6.52 21.41 -16.49
C HIS A 194 5.43 20.63 -15.72
N PHE A 195 5.76 19.98 -14.60
CA PHE A 195 4.79 19.39 -13.68
C PHE A 195 4.39 20.32 -12.53
N PHE A 196 4.86 21.59 -12.52
CA PHE A 196 4.48 22.53 -11.48
C PHE A 196 2.95 22.66 -11.41
N ASN A 197 2.40 22.49 -10.20
CA ASN A 197 0.96 22.53 -9.91
C ASN A 197 0.10 21.45 -10.64
N LEU A 198 0.73 20.34 -11.06
CA LEU A 198 0.07 19.21 -11.72
C LEU A 198 0.23 17.88 -10.94
N VAL A 199 1.02 17.86 -9.88
CA VAL A 199 1.25 16.69 -9.04
C VAL A 199 0.20 16.65 -7.92
N GLY A 200 -0.43 15.49 -7.71
CA GLY A 200 -1.26 15.22 -6.53
C GLY A 200 -0.52 14.27 -5.59
N LEU A 201 -0.38 14.62 -4.32
CA LEU A 201 0.31 13.77 -3.34
C LEU A 201 -0.56 13.54 -2.11
N ALA A 202 -0.24 12.54 -1.29
CA ALA A 202 -0.96 12.30 -0.05
C ALA A 202 -0.13 12.69 1.19
N ASP A 203 -0.84 13.03 2.26
CA ASP A 203 -0.24 13.33 3.57
C ASP A 203 0.39 12.06 4.16
N PRO A 204 1.71 12.01 4.35
CA PRO A 204 2.39 10.82 4.88
C PRO A 204 2.06 10.56 6.35
N THR A 205 1.52 11.54 7.07
CA THR A 205 1.08 11.33 8.46
C THR A 205 -0.21 10.52 8.54
N GLN A 206 -1.02 10.55 7.46
CA GLN A 206 -2.28 9.83 7.35
C GLN A 206 -2.17 8.57 6.47
N SER A 207 -1.29 8.59 5.46
CA SER A 207 -1.12 7.52 4.48
C SER A 207 0.22 6.80 4.63
N GLY A 208 0.18 5.51 4.97
CA GLY A 208 1.37 4.65 4.98
C GLY A 208 1.99 4.46 3.60
N SER A 209 1.17 4.38 2.56
CA SER A 209 1.62 4.28 1.16
C SER A 209 2.36 5.54 0.70
N ALA A 210 1.87 6.74 1.08
CA ALA A 210 2.59 7.98 0.80
C ALA A 210 3.94 8.02 1.52
N ALA A 211 3.97 7.64 2.81
CA ALA A 211 5.21 7.60 3.57
C ALA A 211 6.24 6.64 2.95
N ALA A 212 5.80 5.46 2.48
CA ALA A 212 6.66 4.50 1.80
C ALA A 212 7.18 5.04 0.46
N SER A 213 6.32 5.67 -0.35
CA SER A 213 6.75 6.30 -1.61
C SER A 213 7.82 7.39 -1.38
N TYR A 214 7.64 8.22 -0.35
CA TYR A 214 8.59 9.30 -0.05
C TYR A 214 9.93 8.78 0.47
N GLU A 215 9.90 7.71 1.26
CA GLU A 215 11.12 7.03 1.67
C GLU A 215 11.89 6.46 0.46
N LEU A 216 11.20 5.80 -0.47
CA LEU A 216 11.81 5.28 -1.70
C LEU A 216 12.40 6.41 -2.55
N ILE A 217 11.70 7.53 -2.69
CA ILE A 217 12.21 8.70 -3.40
C ILE A 217 13.49 9.21 -2.72
N CYS A 218 13.51 9.33 -1.40
CA CYS A 218 14.71 9.73 -0.67
C CYS A 218 15.85 8.74 -0.84
N GLN A 219 15.59 7.44 -0.71
CA GLN A 219 16.63 6.42 -0.85
C GLN A 219 17.07 6.19 -2.30
N SER A 220 16.34 6.69 -3.29
CA SER A 220 16.78 6.68 -4.69
C SER A 220 17.82 7.76 -5.02
N GLY A 221 18.19 8.61 -4.07
CA GLY A 221 19.33 9.54 -4.18
C GLY A 221 20.62 8.91 -3.69
N ASP A 222 21.75 9.36 -4.24
CA ASP A 222 23.10 8.87 -3.86
C ASP A 222 23.46 9.19 -2.40
N THR A 223 22.85 10.22 -1.84
CA THR A 223 22.99 10.64 -0.44
C THR A 223 21.61 11.01 0.13
N TRP A 224 21.51 11.06 1.46
CA TRP A 224 20.30 11.54 2.14
C TRP A 224 19.88 12.95 1.68
N GLN A 225 20.84 13.86 1.55
CA GLN A 225 20.58 15.23 1.10
C GLN A 225 20.10 15.27 -0.36
N ALA A 226 20.73 14.49 -1.26
CA ALA A 226 20.28 14.38 -2.65
C ALA A 226 18.88 13.79 -2.77
N GLY A 227 18.58 12.78 -1.97
CA GLY A 227 17.25 12.18 -1.88
C GLY A 227 16.20 13.16 -1.37
N TRP A 228 16.53 13.91 -0.32
CA TRP A 228 15.65 14.97 0.18
C TRP A 228 15.41 16.06 -0.86
N ALA A 229 16.44 16.54 -1.54
CA ALA A 229 16.32 17.55 -2.59
C ALA A 229 15.39 17.06 -3.73
N LYS A 230 15.53 15.80 -4.13
CA LYS A 230 14.63 15.15 -5.09
C LYS A 230 13.17 15.17 -4.59
N LEU A 231 12.92 14.71 -3.36
CA LEU A 231 11.59 14.72 -2.77
C LEU A 231 11.02 16.14 -2.65
N LEU A 232 11.81 17.09 -2.14
CA LEU A 232 11.38 18.48 -1.97
C LEU A 232 11.02 19.14 -3.30
N SER A 233 11.75 18.83 -4.38
CA SER A 233 11.43 19.31 -5.73
C SER A 233 10.05 18.79 -6.19
N ILE A 234 9.72 17.54 -5.91
CA ILE A 234 8.41 16.93 -6.21
C ILE A 234 7.30 17.57 -5.37
N LEU A 235 7.54 17.71 -4.06
CA LEU A 235 6.61 18.37 -3.12
C LEU A 235 6.29 19.81 -3.56
N GLY A 236 7.29 20.55 -4.10
CA GLY A 236 7.11 21.89 -4.63
C GLY A 236 6.22 21.97 -5.87
N ASN A 237 6.09 20.89 -6.62
CA ASN A 237 5.21 20.79 -7.79
C ASN A 237 3.75 20.38 -7.43
N THR A 238 3.50 20.11 -6.14
CA THR A 238 2.21 19.56 -5.70
C THR A 238 1.11 20.61 -5.80
N LYS A 239 0.03 20.25 -6.51
CA LYS A 239 -1.19 21.07 -6.56
C LYS A 239 -1.93 21.01 -5.23
N ARG A 240 -2.08 19.79 -4.71
CA ARG A 240 -2.84 19.52 -3.48
C ARG A 240 -2.31 18.26 -2.78
N PHE A 241 -2.37 18.28 -1.44
CA PHE A 241 -2.18 17.10 -0.59
C PHE A 241 -3.54 16.51 -0.21
N TYR A 242 -3.68 15.20 -0.37
CA TYR A 242 -4.88 14.41 -0.07
C TYR A 242 -4.67 13.59 1.22
N ALA A 243 -5.73 13.11 1.83
CA ALA A 243 -5.64 12.26 3.01
C ALA A 243 -5.01 10.89 2.68
N GLY A 244 -5.33 10.33 1.51
CA GLY A 244 -4.83 9.05 1.04
C GLY A 244 -4.36 9.05 -0.41
N THR A 245 -3.52 8.07 -0.77
CA THR A 245 -3.10 7.90 -2.18
C THR A 245 -4.27 7.48 -3.08
N GLY A 246 -5.30 6.85 -2.52
CA GLY A 246 -6.55 6.56 -3.23
C GLY A 246 -7.27 7.83 -3.67
N ASP A 247 -7.38 8.82 -2.77
CA ASP A 247 -8.02 10.12 -3.07
C ASP A 247 -7.24 10.89 -4.14
N ALA A 248 -5.88 10.84 -4.08
CA ALA A 248 -5.02 11.42 -5.11
C ALA A 248 -5.22 10.73 -6.48
N ALA A 249 -5.45 9.40 -6.49
CA ALA A 249 -5.75 8.66 -7.71
C ALA A 249 -7.14 9.00 -8.28
N GLU A 250 -8.14 9.26 -7.45
CA GLU A 250 -9.46 9.75 -7.92
C GLU A 250 -9.37 11.17 -8.50
N ALA A 251 -8.58 12.05 -7.88
CA ALA A 251 -8.29 13.38 -8.43
C ALA A 251 -7.55 13.33 -9.77
N LEU A 252 -6.71 12.32 -9.99
CA LEU A 252 -6.06 12.07 -11.27
C LEU A 252 -7.07 11.56 -12.32
N LEU A 253 -7.99 10.69 -11.93
CA LEU A 253 -9.07 10.23 -12.81
C LEU A 253 -9.95 11.38 -13.29
N SER A 254 -10.31 12.29 -12.39
CA SER A 254 -11.11 13.49 -12.72
C SER A 254 -10.32 14.53 -13.54
N GLY A 255 -9.01 14.38 -13.68
CA GLY A 255 -8.14 15.35 -14.36
C GLY A 255 -7.81 16.59 -13.51
N GLU A 256 -8.06 16.57 -12.21
CA GLU A 256 -7.64 17.62 -11.30
C GLU A 256 -6.11 17.71 -11.21
N VAL A 257 -5.43 16.56 -11.19
CA VAL A 257 -3.97 16.43 -11.25
C VAL A 257 -3.57 15.52 -12.40
N ALA A 258 -2.33 15.64 -12.87
CA ALA A 258 -1.84 14.86 -14.00
C ALA A 258 -1.05 13.62 -13.56
N VAL A 259 -0.37 13.70 -12.43
CA VAL A 259 0.48 12.64 -11.90
C VAL A 259 0.34 12.52 -10.38
N THR A 260 0.53 11.31 -9.84
CA THR A 260 0.58 11.00 -8.41
C THR A 260 1.51 9.83 -8.14
N THR A 261 1.79 9.54 -6.86
CA THR A 261 2.41 8.29 -6.43
C THR A 261 1.34 7.30 -5.97
N LEU A 262 1.51 6.02 -6.31
CA LEU A 262 0.53 4.99 -5.98
C LEU A 262 1.23 3.64 -5.74
N ILE A 263 0.58 2.76 -5.00
CA ILE A 263 0.99 1.36 -4.88
C ILE A 263 0.54 0.58 -6.12
N ASP A 264 1.34 -0.39 -6.56
CA ASP A 264 1.23 -1.10 -7.83
C ASP A 264 -0.16 -1.72 -8.10
N PHE A 265 -0.70 -2.50 -7.17
CA PHE A 265 -1.97 -3.19 -7.41
C PHE A 265 -3.17 -2.23 -7.56
N TYR A 266 -3.17 -1.09 -6.89
CA TYR A 266 -4.18 -0.07 -7.13
C TYR A 266 -4.00 0.61 -8.50
N GLY A 267 -2.75 0.84 -8.89
CA GLY A 267 -2.42 1.39 -10.21
C GLY A 267 -2.79 0.42 -11.33
N ASN A 268 -2.36 -0.84 -11.22
CA ASN A 268 -2.62 -1.88 -12.21
C ASN A 268 -4.12 -2.15 -12.39
N ASN A 269 -4.89 -2.22 -11.30
CA ASN A 269 -6.35 -2.41 -11.39
C ASN A 269 -7.06 -1.24 -12.09
N ARG A 270 -6.62 0.01 -11.86
CA ARG A 270 -7.16 1.17 -12.55
C ARG A 270 -6.71 1.23 -14.01
N MET A 271 -5.45 0.90 -14.29
CA MET A 271 -4.93 0.82 -15.66
C MET A 271 -5.67 -0.24 -16.47
N ALA A 272 -5.93 -1.42 -15.91
CA ALA A 272 -6.72 -2.46 -16.57
C ALA A 272 -8.15 -1.99 -16.90
N LYS A 273 -8.74 -1.15 -16.06
CA LYS A 273 -10.08 -0.58 -16.25
C LYS A 273 -10.10 0.57 -17.28
N TYR A 274 -9.01 1.34 -17.37
CA TYR A 274 -8.89 2.52 -18.25
C TYR A 274 -7.55 2.51 -19.02
N PRO A 275 -7.30 1.49 -19.90
CA PRO A 275 -5.98 1.23 -20.49
C PRO A 275 -5.48 2.35 -21.41
N ASP A 276 -6.40 3.09 -22.08
CA ASP A 276 -6.03 4.20 -22.96
C ASP A 276 -5.79 5.52 -22.23
N THR A 277 -6.08 5.58 -20.92
CA THR A 277 -6.10 6.84 -20.17
C THR A 277 -5.08 6.85 -19.04
N LEU A 278 -4.94 5.73 -18.35
CA LEU A 278 -4.14 5.63 -17.13
C LEU A 278 -2.93 4.76 -17.35
N VAL A 279 -1.83 5.17 -16.74
CA VAL A 279 -0.59 4.39 -16.73
C VAL A 279 -0.05 4.35 -15.32
N TYR A 280 0.27 3.15 -14.85
CA TYR A 280 1.10 2.93 -13.68
C TYR A 280 2.46 2.40 -14.13
N LEU A 281 3.51 2.91 -13.54
CA LEU A 281 4.86 2.37 -13.73
C LEU A 281 5.63 2.36 -12.42
N SER A 282 6.40 1.31 -12.20
CA SER A 282 7.42 1.23 -11.16
C SER A 282 8.72 1.80 -11.71
N PRO A 283 9.27 2.92 -11.18
CA PRO A 283 10.51 3.51 -11.69
C PRO A 283 11.66 2.52 -11.56
N LYS A 284 12.19 2.08 -12.70
CA LYS A 284 13.20 1.02 -12.79
C LYS A 284 14.46 1.39 -11.98
N GLY A 285 14.87 0.52 -11.06
CA GLY A 285 16.02 0.74 -10.20
C GLY A 285 15.85 1.84 -9.14
N GLN A 286 14.63 2.39 -8.98
CA GLN A 286 14.34 3.46 -8.01
C GLN A 286 13.16 3.12 -7.09
N THR A 287 12.65 1.91 -7.16
CA THR A 287 11.62 1.38 -6.26
C THR A 287 12.06 0.06 -5.65
N SER A 288 11.43 -0.36 -4.58
CA SER A 288 11.64 -1.66 -3.95
C SER A 288 10.32 -2.39 -3.84
N PHE A 289 10.39 -3.72 -3.90
CA PHE A 289 9.24 -4.59 -3.75
C PHE A 289 9.17 -5.08 -2.30
N ASN A 290 8.26 -4.50 -1.54
CA ASN A 290 8.10 -4.77 -0.12
C ASN A 290 7.17 -5.96 0.09
N PRO A 291 7.49 -6.90 0.99
CA PRO A 291 6.61 -8.02 1.27
C PRO A 291 5.35 -7.58 2.04
N ASP A 292 4.26 -8.27 1.76
CA ASP A 292 3.01 -8.18 2.50
C ASP A 292 2.77 -9.48 3.26
N PRO A 293 3.15 -9.55 4.57
CA PRO A 293 3.31 -10.82 5.25
C PRO A 293 2.02 -11.43 5.80
N ILE A 294 2.10 -12.74 6.09
CA ILE A 294 1.19 -13.53 6.92
C ILE A 294 1.95 -14.09 8.12
N ALA A 295 1.28 -14.23 9.25
CA ALA A 295 1.82 -14.84 10.45
C ALA A 295 0.72 -15.50 11.30
N ILE A 296 1.08 -16.53 12.04
CA ILE A 296 0.22 -17.14 13.05
C ILE A 296 0.44 -16.39 14.37
N LEU A 297 -0.63 -15.97 15.02
CA LEU A 297 -0.56 -15.31 16.31
C LEU A 297 -0.23 -16.31 17.42
N LYS A 298 0.38 -15.85 18.50
CA LYS A 298 0.70 -16.67 19.66
C LYS A 298 -0.56 -17.25 20.28
N ASN A 299 -0.55 -18.55 20.62
CA ASN A 299 -1.66 -19.31 21.19
C ASN A 299 -2.99 -19.13 20.42
N PRO A 300 -3.03 -19.41 19.11
CA PRO A 300 -4.23 -19.25 18.30
C PRO A 300 -5.32 -20.26 18.71
N PRO A 301 -6.61 -19.92 18.56
CA PRO A 301 -7.71 -20.87 18.83
C PRO A 301 -7.67 -22.15 17.99
N HIS A 302 -7.20 -22.06 16.73
CA HIS A 302 -7.23 -23.16 15.77
C HIS A 302 -5.84 -23.31 15.06
N PRO A 303 -4.79 -23.80 15.77
CA PRO A 303 -3.43 -23.81 15.26
C PRO A 303 -3.26 -24.58 13.94
N ASP A 304 -3.86 -25.77 13.81
CA ASP A 304 -3.77 -26.59 12.61
C ASP A 304 -4.45 -25.92 11.41
N LEU A 305 -5.58 -25.26 11.62
CA LEU A 305 -6.32 -24.59 10.56
C LEU A 305 -5.60 -23.28 10.15
N ALA A 306 -4.97 -22.60 11.11
CA ALA A 306 -4.11 -21.44 10.84
C ALA A 306 -2.91 -21.83 9.97
N GLN A 307 -2.24 -22.95 10.29
CA GLN A 307 -1.13 -23.47 9.48
C GLN A 307 -1.58 -23.85 8.07
N ARG A 308 -2.75 -24.50 7.92
CA ARG A 308 -3.32 -24.84 6.58
C ARG A 308 -3.63 -23.61 5.75
N LEU A 309 -4.08 -22.51 6.37
CA LEU A 309 -4.26 -21.24 5.64
C LEU A 309 -2.90 -20.71 5.15
N VAL A 310 -1.87 -20.72 6.00
CA VAL A 310 -0.50 -20.30 5.62
C VAL A 310 0.01 -21.16 4.48
N ASP A 311 -0.11 -22.48 4.57
CA ASP A 311 0.33 -23.43 3.54
C ASP A 311 -0.36 -23.14 2.20
N PHE A 312 -1.67 -22.92 2.22
CA PHE A 312 -2.44 -22.60 1.01
C PHE A 312 -2.02 -21.25 0.41
N VAL A 313 -1.93 -20.19 1.21
CA VAL A 313 -1.60 -18.84 0.74
C VAL A 313 -0.19 -18.80 0.13
N LEU A 314 0.75 -19.57 0.67
CA LEU A 314 2.13 -19.65 0.19
C LEU A 314 2.35 -20.73 -0.88
N SER A 315 1.35 -21.58 -1.17
CA SER A 315 1.41 -22.56 -2.25
C SER A 315 1.39 -21.90 -3.63
N ALA A 316 1.83 -22.60 -4.68
CA ALA A 316 1.74 -22.12 -6.06
C ALA A 316 0.30 -21.77 -6.45
N ASP A 317 -0.70 -22.55 -6.03
CA ASP A 317 -2.11 -22.29 -6.31
C ASP A 317 -2.65 -21.05 -5.57
N GLY A 318 -2.28 -20.86 -4.31
CA GLY A 318 -2.61 -19.63 -3.57
C GLY A 318 -1.95 -18.39 -4.16
N GLN A 319 -0.73 -18.50 -4.62
CA GLN A 319 0.01 -17.40 -5.24
C GLN A 319 -0.50 -17.04 -6.65
N ALA A 320 -1.02 -18.02 -7.39
CA ALA A 320 -1.62 -17.80 -8.70
C ALA A 320 -2.87 -16.89 -8.65
N LEU A 321 -3.61 -16.88 -7.53
CA LEU A 321 -4.75 -15.99 -7.34
C LEU A 321 -4.40 -14.51 -7.45
N TRP A 322 -3.16 -14.13 -7.09
CA TRP A 322 -2.75 -12.74 -7.13
C TRP A 322 -2.70 -12.16 -8.55
N VAL A 323 -2.38 -13.01 -9.54
CA VAL A 323 -1.86 -12.52 -10.83
C VAL A 323 -2.57 -13.10 -12.04
N LEU A 324 -3.43 -14.12 -11.86
CA LEU A 324 -4.21 -14.68 -12.95
C LEU A 324 -5.54 -13.94 -13.17
N PRO A 325 -6.07 -13.92 -14.40
CA PRO A 325 -7.36 -13.29 -14.70
C PRO A 325 -8.53 -14.07 -14.09
N VAL A 326 -9.66 -13.38 -13.92
CA VAL A 326 -10.93 -14.00 -13.55
C VAL A 326 -11.33 -15.02 -14.61
N GLY A 327 -11.78 -16.20 -14.17
CA GLY A 327 -12.18 -17.29 -15.05
C GLY A 327 -11.07 -18.29 -15.41
N HIS A 328 -9.81 -17.96 -15.11
CA HIS A 328 -8.73 -18.94 -15.20
C HIS A 328 -8.96 -20.06 -14.16
N PRO A 329 -8.71 -21.37 -14.47
CA PRO A 329 -8.97 -22.49 -13.55
C PRO A 329 -8.31 -22.34 -12.17
N LYS A 330 -7.14 -21.69 -12.08
CA LYS A 330 -6.40 -21.40 -10.85
C LYS A 330 -6.44 -19.92 -10.44
N GLY A 331 -7.18 -19.10 -11.18
CA GLY A 331 -7.35 -17.67 -10.91
C GLY A 331 -8.51 -17.36 -9.96
N PRO A 332 -8.67 -16.09 -9.62
CA PRO A 332 -9.78 -15.61 -8.83
C PRO A 332 -11.11 -15.79 -9.56
N ARG A 333 -12.21 -15.91 -8.81
CA ARG A 333 -13.52 -16.22 -9.39
C ARG A 333 -14.36 -15.00 -9.76
N ARG A 334 -14.19 -13.89 -9.04
CA ARG A 334 -15.04 -12.69 -9.17
C ARG A 334 -14.27 -11.44 -9.50
N THR A 335 -13.11 -11.25 -8.88
CA THR A 335 -12.34 -10.02 -8.99
C THR A 335 -10.86 -10.32 -9.18
N ALA A 336 -10.27 -9.81 -10.26
CA ALA A 336 -8.82 -9.88 -10.46
C ALA A 336 -8.11 -9.07 -9.38
N LEU A 337 -7.12 -9.67 -8.71
CA LEU A 337 -6.46 -9.06 -7.56
C LEU A 337 -5.29 -8.15 -7.97
N GLY A 338 -4.57 -8.48 -9.04
CA GLY A 338 -3.55 -7.62 -9.65
C GLY A 338 -2.33 -7.34 -8.76
N ARG A 339 -2.01 -8.23 -7.82
CA ARG A 339 -0.82 -8.13 -6.97
C ARG A 339 0.30 -9.02 -7.47
N GLN A 340 1.53 -8.67 -7.11
CA GLN A 340 2.72 -9.42 -7.50
C GLN A 340 2.93 -10.61 -6.54
N PRO A 341 2.91 -11.87 -7.03
CA PRO A 341 3.26 -13.04 -6.22
C PRO A 341 4.66 -12.91 -5.64
N ILE A 342 4.85 -13.41 -4.42
CA ILE A 342 6.19 -13.47 -3.82
C ILE A 342 6.99 -14.66 -4.33
N ARG A 343 6.33 -15.70 -4.85
CA ARG A 343 6.99 -16.88 -5.42
C ARG A 343 7.51 -16.59 -6.82
N LYS A 344 8.77 -16.92 -7.06
CA LYS A 344 9.45 -16.72 -8.36
C LYS A 344 8.90 -17.61 -9.45
N ASP A 345 8.58 -18.87 -9.13
CA ASP A 345 8.13 -19.89 -10.07
C ASP A 345 6.78 -19.57 -10.72
N VAL A 346 5.90 -18.84 -10.02
CA VAL A 346 4.59 -18.45 -10.54
C VAL A 346 4.69 -17.61 -11.82
N TYR A 347 5.67 -16.71 -11.91
CA TYR A 347 5.85 -15.87 -13.11
C TYR A 347 6.26 -16.71 -14.33
N GLN A 348 7.05 -17.75 -14.14
CA GLN A 348 7.45 -18.63 -15.21
C GLN A 348 6.36 -19.65 -15.56
N ALA A 349 5.69 -20.22 -14.54
CA ALA A 349 4.66 -21.23 -14.74
C ALA A 349 3.45 -20.72 -15.52
N TYR A 350 3.14 -19.40 -15.41
CA TYR A 350 2.00 -18.77 -16.08
C TYR A 350 2.43 -17.69 -17.06
N ALA A 351 3.64 -17.77 -17.63
CA ALA A 351 4.11 -16.84 -18.63
C ALA A 351 3.12 -16.76 -19.83
N GLY A 352 2.63 -15.55 -20.15
CA GLY A 352 1.62 -15.34 -21.19
C GLY A 352 0.16 -15.43 -20.73
N GLU A 353 -0.12 -15.88 -19.50
CA GLU A 353 -1.46 -15.95 -18.91
C GLU A 353 -1.68 -14.91 -17.80
N LEU A 354 -0.63 -14.19 -17.44
CA LEU A 354 -0.65 -13.18 -16.37
C LEU A 354 -1.53 -11.98 -16.74
N LEU A 355 -2.11 -11.34 -15.75
CA LEU A 355 -2.82 -10.07 -15.92
C LEU A 355 -1.93 -9.04 -16.61
N SER A 356 -2.53 -8.26 -17.53
CA SER A 356 -1.86 -7.14 -18.17
C SER A 356 -1.32 -6.14 -17.13
N GLY A 357 -0.08 -5.69 -17.31
CA GLY A 357 0.60 -4.81 -16.35
C GLY A 357 1.29 -5.54 -15.20
N THR A 358 1.24 -6.87 -15.15
CA THR A 358 2.06 -7.65 -14.21
C THR A 358 3.53 -7.43 -14.51
N VAL A 359 4.28 -7.04 -13.47
CA VAL A 359 5.74 -6.90 -13.51
C VAL A 359 6.36 -8.04 -12.73
N ASN A 360 7.30 -8.76 -13.33
CA ASN A 360 8.10 -9.72 -12.57
C ASN A 360 9.16 -8.95 -11.76
N PRO A 361 9.06 -8.85 -10.43
CA PRO A 361 9.99 -8.07 -9.63
C PRO A 361 11.41 -8.63 -9.64
N TYR A 362 11.55 -9.92 -9.96
CA TYR A 362 12.83 -10.64 -9.95
C TYR A 362 13.67 -10.44 -11.23
N GLU A 363 13.15 -9.73 -12.21
CA GLU A 363 13.94 -9.33 -13.38
C GLU A 363 15.02 -8.32 -13.00
N VAL A 364 16.17 -8.43 -13.69
CA VAL A 364 17.35 -7.61 -13.41
C VAL A 364 17.04 -6.11 -13.56
N GLY A 365 17.40 -5.34 -12.54
CA GLY A 365 17.29 -3.89 -12.53
C GLY A 365 15.90 -3.34 -12.23
N GLN A 366 14.92 -4.17 -11.88
CA GLN A 366 13.59 -3.69 -11.48
C GLN A 366 13.61 -3.06 -10.08
N THR A 367 14.34 -3.64 -9.13
CA THR A 367 14.39 -3.19 -7.75
C THR A 367 15.68 -2.44 -7.42
N MET A 368 15.60 -1.45 -6.54
CA MET A 368 16.74 -0.87 -5.85
C MET A 368 17.09 -1.67 -4.60
N ASN A 369 18.33 -1.60 -4.14
CA ASN A 369 18.71 -2.12 -2.83
C ASN A 369 18.40 -1.08 -1.76
N LEU A 370 17.41 -1.36 -0.91
CA LEU A 370 17.07 -0.51 0.23
C LEU A 370 18.13 -0.61 1.33
N ASP A 371 18.53 0.53 1.84
CA ASP A 371 19.23 0.62 3.12
C ASP A 371 18.19 0.48 4.27
N THR A 372 18.04 -0.75 4.73
CA THR A 372 17.09 -1.07 5.81
C THR A 372 17.48 -0.43 7.14
N GLY A 373 18.76 -0.17 7.36
CA GLY A 373 19.24 0.57 8.52
C GLY A 373 18.75 2.01 8.52
N LEU A 374 18.84 2.69 7.37
CA LEU A 374 18.27 4.03 7.18
C LEU A 374 16.74 3.98 7.25
N TRP A 375 16.09 3.05 6.55
CA TRP A 375 14.62 2.88 6.57
C TRP A 375 14.07 2.79 8.00
N SER A 376 14.72 2.02 8.87
CA SER A 376 14.25 1.79 10.24
C SER A 376 14.18 3.06 11.08
N VAL A 377 14.99 4.07 10.79
CA VAL A 377 15.04 5.35 11.51
C VAL A 377 14.36 6.49 10.75
N SER A 378 14.45 6.54 9.41
CA SER A 378 13.93 7.62 8.59
C SER A 378 12.43 7.50 8.31
N TYR A 379 11.88 6.28 8.15
CA TYR A 379 10.47 6.07 7.79
C TYR A 379 9.47 6.74 8.75
N GLY A 380 9.76 6.71 10.05
CA GLY A 380 8.95 7.39 11.05
C GLY A 380 9.17 8.90 11.11
N LEU A 381 10.40 9.34 10.83
CA LEU A 381 10.83 10.74 10.86
C LEU A 381 10.37 11.52 9.63
N LEU A 382 10.39 10.91 8.43
CA LEU A 382 9.96 11.57 7.19
C LEU A 382 8.52 12.06 7.25
N ARG A 383 7.63 11.37 7.96
CA ARG A 383 6.22 11.77 8.08
C ARG A 383 6.06 13.18 8.64
N PRO A 384 6.49 13.49 9.88
CA PRO A 384 6.40 14.84 10.42
C PRO A 384 7.33 15.83 9.70
N LEU A 385 8.46 15.40 9.13
CA LEU A 385 9.36 16.27 8.39
C LEU A 385 8.69 16.79 7.10
N VAL A 386 8.10 15.90 6.29
CA VAL A 386 7.34 16.28 5.09
C VAL A 386 6.12 17.11 5.45
N TRP A 387 5.42 16.77 6.52
CA TRP A 387 4.29 17.55 7.00
C TRP A 387 4.70 18.99 7.32
N ALA A 388 5.82 19.18 8.03
CA ALA A 388 6.35 20.50 8.37
C ALA A 388 6.83 21.25 7.13
N ALA A 389 7.59 20.58 6.25
CA ALA A 389 8.18 21.21 5.06
C ALA A 389 7.15 21.57 4.00
N ALA A 390 6.17 20.70 3.74
CA ALA A 390 5.31 20.85 2.59
C ALA A 390 3.84 21.14 2.95
N ILE A 391 3.23 20.39 3.87
CA ILE A 391 1.79 20.52 4.12
C ILE A 391 1.48 21.80 4.90
N ARG A 392 2.25 22.07 5.96
CA ARG A 392 2.08 23.30 6.76
C ARG A 392 2.59 24.55 6.09
N ASN A 393 3.45 24.41 5.12
CA ASN A 393 4.09 25.51 4.40
C ASN A 393 3.77 25.50 2.89
N VAL A 394 2.65 24.89 2.47
CA VAL A 394 2.34 24.65 1.05
C VAL A 394 2.41 25.89 0.19
N ASP A 395 1.88 27.01 0.63
CA ASP A 395 1.86 28.26 -0.14
C ASP A 395 3.27 28.86 -0.26
N PHE A 396 4.06 28.84 0.82
CA PHE A 396 5.45 29.29 0.82
C PHE A 396 6.33 28.39 -0.05
N LEU A 397 6.16 27.07 0.05
CA LEU A 397 6.88 26.10 -0.78
C LEU A 397 6.58 26.32 -2.27
N LYS A 398 5.32 26.51 -2.64
CA LYS A 398 4.93 26.81 -4.02
C LYS A 398 5.51 28.12 -4.53
N ALA A 399 5.50 29.19 -3.71
CA ALA A 399 6.10 30.47 -4.07
C ALA A 399 7.60 30.32 -4.31
N ALA A 400 8.31 29.62 -3.43
CA ALA A 400 9.74 29.35 -3.58
C ALA A 400 10.02 28.50 -4.83
N LYS A 401 9.24 27.42 -5.07
CA LYS A 401 9.37 26.60 -6.28
C LYS A 401 9.11 27.40 -7.56
N LYS A 402 8.08 28.24 -7.56
CA LYS A 402 7.81 29.14 -8.70
C LYS A 402 8.97 30.08 -8.98
N LYS A 403 9.55 30.69 -7.94
CA LYS A 403 10.73 31.55 -8.07
C LYS A 403 11.93 30.79 -8.63
N LEU A 404 12.19 29.55 -8.19
CA LEU A 404 13.24 28.71 -8.77
C LEU A 404 13.03 28.49 -10.27
N ILE A 405 11.81 28.20 -10.67
CA ILE A 405 11.46 28.03 -12.09
C ILE A 405 11.72 29.33 -12.85
N ASP A 406 11.24 30.47 -12.36
CA ASP A 406 11.38 31.78 -12.99
C ASP A 406 12.84 32.25 -13.12
N THR A 407 13.70 31.81 -12.20
CA THR A 407 15.14 32.10 -12.21
C THR A 407 15.98 31.00 -12.83
N ASN A 408 15.36 30.05 -13.54
CA ASN A 408 16.02 28.89 -14.14
C ASN A 408 16.94 28.15 -13.14
N PHE A 409 16.44 27.95 -11.91
CA PHE A 409 17.15 27.26 -10.83
C PHE A 409 18.50 27.88 -10.49
N ALA A 410 18.54 29.20 -10.32
CA ALA A 410 19.75 29.91 -9.86
C ALA A 410 20.41 29.17 -8.68
N ALA A 411 21.71 28.92 -8.77
CA ALA A 411 22.42 27.96 -7.91
C ALA A 411 22.36 28.31 -6.42
N ASP A 412 22.44 29.60 -6.07
CA ASP A 412 22.32 30.11 -4.71
C ASP A 412 20.93 29.82 -4.11
N ARG A 413 19.89 30.09 -4.89
CA ARG A 413 18.50 29.82 -4.48
C ARG A 413 18.20 28.34 -4.37
N LEU A 414 18.70 27.53 -5.32
CA LEU A 414 18.54 26.09 -5.29
C LEU A 414 19.25 25.47 -4.08
N ALA A 415 20.48 25.93 -3.78
CA ALA A 415 21.22 25.49 -2.60
C ALA A 415 20.44 25.80 -1.31
N LEU A 416 19.92 27.03 -1.21
CA LEU A 416 19.09 27.41 -0.07
C LEU A 416 17.81 26.59 0.01
N PHE A 417 17.08 26.38 -1.10
CA PHE A 417 15.83 25.60 -1.15
C PHE A 417 16.01 24.16 -0.66
N ASN A 418 17.16 23.54 -0.94
CA ASN A 418 17.43 22.14 -0.61
C ASN A 418 18.01 21.94 0.80
N GLN A 419 18.26 22.98 1.57
CA GLN A 419 18.80 22.84 2.92
C GLN A 419 17.86 22.07 3.84
N LEU A 420 18.44 21.26 4.70
CA LEU A 420 17.76 20.53 5.78
C LEU A 420 18.07 21.22 7.12
N PRO A 421 17.17 21.16 8.10
CA PRO A 421 17.51 21.48 9.48
C PRO A 421 18.68 20.61 9.97
N ASP A 422 19.61 21.17 10.76
CA ASP A 422 20.83 20.49 11.19
C ASP A 422 20.56 19.14 11.87
N ASN A 423 19.46 19.05 12.63
CA ASN A 423 19.08 17.84 13.34
C ASN A 423 18.55 16.71 12.44
N VAL A 424 18.48 16.93 11.13
CA VAL A 424 18.14 15.90 10.11
C VAL A 424 19.00 16.02 8.85
N ALA A 425 20.07 16.81 8.90
CA ALA A 425 20.93 17.07 7.73
C ALA A 425 21.85 15.88 7.40
N THR A 426 22.18 15.02 8.37
CA THR A 426 23.01 13.83 8.17
C THR A 426 22.31 12.56 8.63
N ARG A 427 22.81 11.40 8.23
CA ARG A 427 22.28 10.11 8.65
C ARG A 427 22.33 9.92 10.17
N GLU A 428 23.40 10.38 10.81
CA GLU A 428 23.59 10.35 12.26
C GLU A 428 22.56 11.24 12.95
N ALA A 429 22.34 12.43 12.44
CA ALA A 429 21.33 13.37 12.92
C ALA A 429 19.91 12.80 12.78
N VAL A 430 19.59 12.16 11.64
CA VAL A 430 18.31 11.44 11.42
C VAL A 430 18.12 10.37 12.48
N SER A 431 19.14 9.55 12.76
CA SER A 431 19.06 8.48 13.77
C SER A 431 18.83 9.02 15.19
N ALA A 432 19.54 10.09 15.55
CA ALA A 432 19.41 10.76 16.86
C ALA A 432 18.01 11.37 17.01
N THR A 433 17.56 12.13 16.02
CA THR A 433 16.26 12.81 16.05
C THR A 433 15.10 11.84 16.00
N SER A 434 15.22 10.73 15.28
CA SER A 434 14.19 9.68 15.27
C SER A 434 13.91 9.09 16.66
N LYS A 435 14.92 9.03 17.55
CA LYS A 435 14.74 8.61 18.95
C LYS A 435 13.97 9.66 19.75
N LEU A 436 14.28 10.95 19.55
CA LEU A 436 13.62 12.07 20.24
C LEU A 436 12.13 12.18 19.87
N LEU A 437 11.78 11.89 18.60
CA LEU A 437 10.41 11.93 18.13
C LEU A 437 9.48 10.89 18.77
N ARG A 438 10.01 9.93 19.53
CA ARG A 438 9.21 8.98 20.30
C ARG A 438 8.57 9.62 21.53
N ASP A 439 9.22 10.62 22.10
CA ASP A 439 8.65 11.46 23.17
C ASP A 439 7.73 12.52 22.55
N ARG A 440 6.51 12.63 23.07
CA ARG A 440 5.51 13.56 22.51
C ARG A 440 5.93 15.02 22.65
N LYS A 441 6.48 15.42 23.80
CA LYS A 441 6.87 16.82 24.04
C LYS A 441 8.04 17.22 23.15
N GLN A 442 9.07 16.36 23.04
CA GLN A 442 10.19 16.58 22.13
C GLN A 442 9.74 16.67 20.67
N ARG A 443 8.87 15.77 20.24
CA ARG A 443 8.32 15.78 18.89
C ARG A 443 7.61 17.08 18.59
N ASP A 444 6.74 17.58 19.48
CA ASP A 444 5.96 18.80 19.25
C ASP A 444 6.89 20.03 19.12
N ILE A 445 7.96 20.10 19.90
CA ILE A 445 9.00 21.14 19.79
C ILE A 445 9.73 21.03 18.44
N ILE A 446 10.30 19.86 18.13
CA ILE A 446 11.09 19.63 16.92
C ILE A 446 10.27 19.95 15.66
N VAL A 447 9.01 19.49 15.61
CA VAL A 447 8.14 19.73 14.45
C VAL A 447 7.79 21.22 14.30
N THR A 448 7.58 21.93 15.41
CA THR A 448 7.36 23.38 15.40
C THR A 448 8.59 24.13 14.84
N ASP A 449 9.78 23.74 15.28
CA ASP A 449 11.03 24.32 14.78
C ASP A 449 11.23 24.05 13.28
N TRP A 450 10.92 22.85 12.81
CA TRP A 450 10.95 22.53 11.38
C TRP A 450 9.97 23.36 10.56
N VAL A 451 8.74 23.58 11.05
CA VAL A 451 7.77 24.45 10.37
C VAL A 451 8.32 25.87 10.21
N ALA A 452 8.92 26.41 11.27
CA ALA A 452 9.52 27.74 11.25
C ALA A 452 10.74 27.81 10.32
N PHE A 453 11.62 26.81 10.37
CA PHE A 453 12.79 26.70 9.50
C PHE A 453 12.40 26.74 8.02
N PHE A 454 11.51 25.86 7.59
CA PHE A 454 11.09 25.76 6.20
C PHE A 454 10.34 27.01 5.72
N ARG A 455 9.51 27.61 6.56
CA ARG A 455 8.87 28.89 6.23
C ARG A 455 9.89 29.98 5.91
N ASN A 456 10.83 30.20 6.83
CA ASN A 456 11.88 31.20 6.63
C ASN A 456 12.73 30.93 5.38
N GLN A 457 13.10 29.68 5.18
CA GLN A 457 13.84 29.23 3.99
C GLN A 457 13.09 29.57 2.69
N TYR A 458 11.81 29.23 2.60
CA TYR A 458 11.01 29.47 1.40
C TYR A 458 10.76 30.96 1.16
N GLU A 459 10.55 31.74 2.20
CA GLU A 459 10.45 33.20 2.09
C GLU A 459 11.72 33.84 1.54
N GLN A 460 12.89 33.37 1.96
CA GLN A 460 14.18 33.83 1.43
C GLN A 460 14.37 33.44 -0.04
N VAL A 461 14.02 32.20 -0.41
CA VAL A 461 14.10 31.73 -1.81
C VAL A 461 13.16 32.51 -2.72
N ALA A 462 11.98 32.89 -2.23
CA ALA A 462 10.94 33.59 -3.00
C ALA A 462 11.25 35.10 -3.23
N ARG A 463 12.10 35.70 -2.41
CA ARG A 463 12.56 37.09 -2.60
C ARG A 463 13.47 37.21 -3.83
#